data_42808341895508ccaec2a686f2c97497
#
_entry.id   42808341895508ccaec2a686f2c97497
#
_cell.length_a   1.000
_cell.length_b   1.000
_cell.length_c   1.000
_cell.angle_alpha   90.00
_cell.angle_beta   90.00
_cell.angle_gamma   90.00
#
_symmetry.space_group_name_H-M   'P 1'
#
loop_
_entity.id
_entity.type
_entity.pdbx_description
1 polymer ?
#
loop_
_entity_poly.entity_id
_entity_poly.type
_entity_poly.pdbx_seq_one_letter_code
_entity_poly.pdbx_strand_id
1 'polypeptide(L)'
;MFMHSLGISVYPDKSDIKEVYEYMETAAKLGFSRIFTCFLSIPDDKRESYLKEFKGFMDKAHELGFVVAADTNPEVFKLIGATPDNLKPFADLGLDIIRLDGNFGTQGDISVTRNPYGIKIEFNASMDAGVDLLIKNGGNKDQIIMCHNFF
;
A
#
# COMPACT_ATOMS: atom_id res chain seq x y z
N MET A 1 24.53 2.04 8.23
CA MET A 1 24.48 1.90 6.76
C MET A 1 23.08 2.21 6.28
N PHE A 2 22.92 3.22 5.47
CA PHE A 2 21.62 3.53 4.87
C PHE A 2 21.41 2.58 3.69
N MET A 3 20.41 1.69 3.81
CA MET A 3 19.99 0.88 2.67
C MET A 3 18.99 1.69 1.86
N HIS A 4 19.35 2.05 0.64
CA HIS A 4 18.44 2.64 -0.31
C HIS A 4 17.67 1.52 -1.02
N SER A 5 16.35 1.60 -0.98
CA SER A 5 15.46 0.71 -1.70
C SER A 5 15.05 1.37 -3.01
N LEU A 6 15.28 0.70 -4.13
CA LEU A 6 14.79 1.15 -5.43
C LEU A 6 13.42 0.52 -5.70
N GLY A 7 12.50 1.34 -6.16
CA GLY A 7 11.14 0.93 -6.47
C GLY A 7 10.77 1.08 -7.94
N ILE A 8 9.78 0.32 -8.35
CA ILE A 8 9.10 0.41 -9.63
C ILE A 8 7.61 0.60 -9.43
N SER A 9 6.94 1.19 -10.40
CA SER A 9 5.47 1.24 -10.44
C SER A 9 4.95 0.12 -11.34
N VAL A 10 3.97 -0.64 -10.84
CA VAL A 10 3.35 -1.75 -11.57
C VAL A 10 1.83 -1.67 -11.39
N TYR A 11 1.11 -1.75 -12.48
CA TYR A 11 -0.36 -1.67 -12.51
C TYR A 11 -0.90 -2.92 -13.19
N PRO A 12 -1.21 -4.00 -12.46
CA PRO A 12 -1.58 -5.29 -13.05
C PRO A 12 -2.88 -5.24 -13.85
N ASP A 13 -3.75 -4.26 -13.58
CA ASP A 13 -5.01 -4.03 -14.29
C ASP A 13 -4.85 -3.30 -15.65
N LYS A 14 -3.65 -2.82 -15.98
CA LYS A 14 -3.39 -2.00 -17.17
C LYS A 14 -2.65 -2.76 -18.30
N SER A 15 -2.15 -3.94 -18.03
CA SER A 15 -1.31 -4.70 -18.97
C SER A 15 -1.60 -6.20 -18.87
N ASP A 16 -1.15 -6.96 -19.87
CA ASP A 16 -1.20 -8.42 -19.78
C ASP A 16 -0.40 -8.93 -18.59
N ILE A 17 -0.97 -9.83 -17.80
CA ILE A 17 -0.36 -10.30 -16.56
C ILE A 17 0.98 -11.01 -16.77
N LYS A 18 1.21 -11.61 -17.93
CA LYS A 18 2.50 -12.25 -18.26
C LYS A 18 3.57 -11.19 -18.47
N GLU A 19 3.26 -10.13 -19.20
CA GLU A 19 4.18 -8.99 -19.40
C GLU A 19 4.51 -8.32 -18.05
N VAL A 20 3.52 -8.18 -17.18
CA VAL A 20 3.71 -7.67 -15.82
C VAL A 20 4.71 -8.54 -15.06
N TYR A 21 4.54 -9.85 -15.08
CA TYR A 21 5.43 -10.78 -14.37
C TYR A 21 6.86 -10.77 -14.92
N GLU A 22 7.02 -10.76 -16.25
CA GLU A 22 8.34 -10.65 -16.91
C GLU A 22 9.06 -9.34 -16.53
N TYR A 23 8.31 -8.24 -16.48
CA TYR A 23 8.83 -6.96 -16.03
C TYR A 23 9.29 -7.00 -14.56
N MET A 24 8.48 -7.58 -13.68
CA MET A 24 8.83 -7.73 -12.26
C MET A 24 10.06 -8.62 -12.07
N GLU A 25 10.17 -9.73 -12.79
CA GLU A 25 11.33 -10.62 -12.75
C GLU A 25 12.60 -9.91 -13.19
N THR A 26 12.51 -9.11 -14.26
CA THR A 26 13.64 -8.31 -14.75
C THR A 26 14.05 -7.26 -13.72
N ALA A 27 13.10 -6.54 -13.14
CA ALA A 27 13.37 -5.55 -12.10
C ALA A 27 14.01 -6.17 -10.86
N ALA A 28 13.52 -7.34 -10.41
CA ALA A 28 14.12 -8.06 -9.29
C ALA A 28 15.58 -8.44 -9.53
N LYS A 29 15.92 -8.92 -10.74
CA LYS A 29 17.29 -9.23 -11.14
C LYS A 29 18.20 -8.00 -11.15
N LEU A 30 17.64 -6.82 -11.39
CA LEU A 30 18.36 -5.54 -11.39
C LEU A 30 18.47 -4.91 -9.97
N GLY A 31 17.96 -5.57 -8.95
CA GLY A 31 18.07 -5.12 -7.55
C GLY A 31 16.94 -4.22 -7.08
N PHE A 32 15.86 -4.07 -7.85
CA PHE A 32 14.65 -3.38 -7.37
C PHE A 32 13.95 -4.26 -6.32
N SER A 33 13.49 -3.64 -5.25
CA SER A 33 12.92 -4.34 -4.08
C SER A 33 11.59 -3.79 -3.60
N ARG A 34 11.09 -2.72 -4.22
CA ARG A 34 9.81 -2.11 -3.87
C ARG A 34 8.93 -1.95 -5.10
N ILE A 35 7.65 -2.27 -4.95
CA ILE A 35 6.61 -2.01 -5.95
C ILE A 35 5.63 -1.00 -5.37
N PHE A 36 5.27 -0.01 -6.18
CA PHE A 36 4.11 0.84 -6.00
C PHE A 36 3.01 0.45 -6.97
N THR A 37 1.79 0.35 -6.48
CA THR A 37 0.59 0.08 -7.28
C THR A 37 -0.58 0.92 -6.79
N CYS A 38 -1.76 0.76 -7.39
CA CYS A 38 -2.91 1.59 -7.08
C CYS A 38 -4.21 0.78 -7.09
N PHE A 39 -5.07 1.02 -6.10
CA PHE A 39 -6.42 0.46 -6.00
C PHE A 39 -7.52 1.43 -6.42
N LEU A 40 -7.18 2.67 -6.79
CA LEU A 40 -8.15 3.74 -6.96
C LEU A 40 -9.12 3.57 -8.14
N SER A 41 -8.88 2.61 -9.02
CA SER A 41 -9.67 2.41 -10.24
C SER A 41 -10.37 1.05 -10.34
N ILE A 42 -10.66 0.40 -9.20
CA ILE A 42 -11.37 -0.88 -9.20
C ILE A 42 -12.85 -0.65 -9.54
N PRO A 43 -13.36 -1.23 -10.63
CA PRO A 43 -14.80 -1.18 -10.93
C PRO A 43 -15.60 -2.05 -9.95
N ASP A 44 -16.74 -1.55 -9.47
CA ASP A 44 -17.59 -2.25 -8.51
C ASP A 44 -18.08 -3.62 -9.03
N ASP A 45 -18.42 -3.69 -10.31
CA ASP A 45 -18.93 -4.90 -10.99
C ASP A 45 -17.87 -5.97 -11.21
N LYS A 46 -16.57 -5.63 -11.09
CA LYS A 46 -15.43 -6.54 -11.29
C LYS A 46 -14.62 -6.77 -10.02
N ARG A 47 -15.12 -6.36 -8.89
CA ARG A 47 -14.40 -6.40 -7.62
C ARG A 47 -13.78 -7.76 -7.30
N GLU A 48 -14.55 -8.84 -7.37
CA GLU A 48 -14.06 -10.18 -6.98
C GLU A 48 -12.96 -10.69 -7.90
N SER A 49 -13.14 -10.54 -9.22
CA SER A 49 -12.11 -10.94 -10.19
C SER A 49 -10.84 -10.12 -10.04
N TYR A 50 -10.98 -8.82 -9.81
CA TYR A 50 -9.86 -7.91 -9.59
C TYR A 50 -9.07 -8.28 -8.34
N LEU A 51 -9.74 -8.51 -7.22
CA LEU A 51 -9.08 -8.89 -5.96
C LEU A 51 -8.37 -10.24 -6.07
N LYS A 52 -8.93 -11.19 -6.84
CA LYS A 52 -8.29 -12.47 -7.10
C LYS A 52 -7.01 -12.32 -7.93
N GLU A 53 -7.06 -11.54 -8.98
CA GLU A 53 -5.88 -11.23 -9.81
C GLU A 53 -4.83 -10.48 -9.00
N PHE A 54 -5.27 -9.55 -8.18
CA PHE A 54 -4.39 -8.78 -7.31
C PHE A 54 -3.70 -9.66 -6.28
N LYS A 55 -4.40 -10.64 -5.71
CA LYS A 55 -3.80 -11.62 -4.80
C LYS A 55 -2.69 -12.43 -5.49
N GLY A 56 -2.92 -12.88 -6.73
CA GLY A 56 -1.90 -13.57 -7.53
C GLY A 56 -0.68 -12.68 -7.81
N PHE A 57 -0.92 -11.42 -8.13
CA PHE A 57 0.13 -10.40 -8.30
C PHE A 57 0.95 -10.21 -7.01
N MET A 58 0.31 -10.11 -5.84
CA MET A 58 0.98 -10.00 -4.55
C MET A 58 1.83 -11.22 -4.23
N ASP A 59 1.32 -12.41 -4.47
CA ASP A 59 2.05 -13.66 -4.24
C ASP A 59 3.31 -13.72 -5.12
N LYS A 60 3.21 -13.32 -6.39
CA LYS A 60 4.35 -13.23 -7.31
C LYS A 60 5.36 -12.16 -6.86
N ALA A 61 4.90 -11.01 -6.41
CA ALA A 61 5.76 -9.95 -5.90
C ALA A 61 6.57 -10.41 -4.69
N HIS A 62 5.93 -11.09 -3.73
CA HIS A 62 6.60 -11.63 -2.56
C HIS A 62 7.57 -12.76 -2.90
N GLU A 63 7.23 -13.65 -3.85
CA GLU A 63 8.15 -14.67 -4.35
C GLU A 63 9.44 -14.05 -4.89
N LEU A 64 9.35 -12.90 -5.55
CA LEU A 64 10.50 -12.16 -6.09
C LEU A 64 11.20 -11.27 -5.06
N GLY A 65 10.73 -11.21 -3.83
CA GLY A 65 11.32 -10.43 -2.74
C GLY A 65 10.91 -8.96 -2.69
N PHE A 66 9.84 -8.57 -3.39
CA PHE A 66 9.33 -7.20 -3.33
C PHE A 66 8.51 -6.92 -2.08
N VAL A 67 8.61 -5.69 -1.59
CA VAL A 67 7.66 -5.05 -0.70
C VAL A 67 6.69 -4.24 -1.55
N VAL A 68 5.39 -4.36 -1.32
CA VAL A 68 4.36 -3.74 -2.15
C VAL A 68 3.61 -2.66 -1.37
N ALA A 69 3.62 -1.44 -1.90
CA ALA A 69 2.82 -0.32 -1.44
C ALA A 69 1.68 -0.06 -2.43
N ALA A 70 0.48 0.12 -1.93
CA ALA A 70 -0.68 0.45 -2.76
C ALA A 70 -1.33 1.76 -2.34
N ASP A 71 -1.64 2.59 -3.34
CA ASP A 71 -2.40 3.82 -3.16
C ASP A 71 -3.86 3.51 -2.85
N THR A 72 -4.39 4.10 -1.79
CA THR A 72 -5.74 3.88 -1.29
C THR A 72 -6.37 5.18 -0.82
N ASN A 73 -7.67 5.14 -0.60
CA ASN A 73 -8.43 6.20 0.05
C ASN A 73 -9.59 5.60 0.85
N PRO A 74 -10.38 6.40 1.59
CA PRO A 74 -11.52 5.89 2.35
C PRO A 74 -12.56 5.11 1.50
N GLU A 75 -12.73 5.46 0.23
CA GLU A 75 -13.66 4.76 -0.68
C GLU A 75 -13.12 3.38 -1.05
N VAL A 76 -11.82 3.26 -1.31
CA VAL A 76 -11.17 1.95 -1.53
C VAL A 76 -11.29 1.06 -0.31
N PHE A 77 -11.14 1.60 0.91
CA PHE A 77 -11.37 0.85 2.14
C PHE A 77 -12.78 0.26 2.15
N LYS A 78 -13.77 1.08 1.89
CA LYS A 78 -15.17 0.66 1.83
C LYS A 78 -15.41 -0.41 0.75
N LEU A 79 -14.82 -0.23 -0.43
CA LEU A 79 -14.92 -1.17 -1.54
C LEU A 79 -14.33 -2.54 -1.18
N ILE A 80 -13.20 -2.57 -0.52
CA ILE A 80 -12.51 -3.81 -0.09
C ILE A 80 -13.16 -4.43 1.15
N GLY A 81 -13.98 -3.67 1.88
CA GLY A 81 -14.60 -4.09 3.13
C GLY A 81 -13.69 -3.90 4.35
N ALA A 82 -12.72 -2.99 4.25
CA ALA A 82 -11.85 -2.58 5.34
C ALA A 82 -12.41 -1.35 6.08
N THR A 83 -11.96 -1.16 7.29
CA THR A 83 -12.18 0.06 8.08
C THR A 83 -10.87 0.47 8.76
N PRO A 84 -10.75 1.70 9.27
CA PRO A 84 -9.55 2.09 10.02
C PRO A 84 -9.21 1.17 11.21
N ASP A 85 -10.24 0.55 11.80
CA ASP A 85 -10.07 -0.38 12.92
C ASP A 85 -9.90 -1.84 12.48
N ASN A 86 -10.07 -2.14 11.21
CA ASN A 86 -9.97 -3.49 10.66
C ASN A 86 -9.33 -3.51 9.27
N LEU A 87 -8.01 -3.71 9.24
CA LEU A 87 -7.24 -3.85 8.00
C LEU A 87 -7.10 -5.30 7.52
N LYS A 88 -7.86 -6.25 8.12
CA LYS A 88 -7.78 -7.66 7.74
C LYS A 88 -7.95 -7.89 6.23
N PRO A 89 -8.88 -7.24 5.51
CA PRO A 89 -9.01 -7.42 4.06
C PRO A 89 -7.73 -7.09 3.27
N PHE A 90 -6.97 -6.08 3.68
CA PHE A 90 -5.67 -5.76 3.08
C PHE A 90 -4.59 -6.78 3.46
N ALA A 91 -4.60 -7.25 4.71
CA ALA A 91 -3.69 -8.31 5.16
C ALA A 91 -3.93 -9.62 4.40
N ASP A 92 -5.17 -9.99 4.15
CA ASP A 92 -5.54 -11.18 3.38
C ASP A 92 -5.06 -11.11 1.92
N LEU A 93 -4.96 -9.90 1.35
CA LEU A 93 -4.33 -9.67 0.05
C LEU A 93 -2.80 -9.75 0.11
N GLY A 94 -2.20 -9.67 1.28
CA GLY A 94 -0.76 -9.67 1.48
C GLY A 94 -0.11 -8.29 1.32
N LEU A 95 -0.88 -7.19 1.39
CA LEU A 95 -0.35 -5.85 1.22
C LEU A 95 0.60 -5.46 2.36
N ASP A 96 1.78 -4.95 2.02
CA ASP A 96 2.82 -4.59 2.99
C ASP A 96 2.70 -3.15 3.48
N ILE A 97 2.32 -2.24 2.57
CA ILE A 97 2.24 -0.80 2.84
C ILE A 97 0.95 -0.27 2.22
N ILE A 98 0.16 0.41 3.03
CA ILE A 98 -0.97 1.23 2.56
C ILE A 98 -0.48 2.66 2.42
N ARG A 99 -0.51 3.21 1.20
CA ARG A 99 -0.38 4.63 1.00
C ARG A 99 -1.76 5.26 1.07
N LEU A 100 -1.96 6.13 2.06
CA LEU A 100 -3.25 6.75 2.32
C LEU A 100 -3.33 8.12 1.63
N ASP A 101 -4.12 8.16 0.56
CA ASP A 101 -4.47 9.38 -0.15
C ASP A 101 -5.85 9.86 0.34
N GLY A 102 -5.86 10.89 1.16
CA GLY A 102 -7.00 11.27 1.98
C GLY A 102 -6.90 10.73 3.41
N ASN A 103 -7.84 11.10 4.24
CA ASN A 103 -7.82 10.73 5.66
C ASN A 103 -9.18 10.29 6.18
N PHE A 104 -9.17 9.61 7.33
CA PHE A 104 -10.34 9.20 8.10
C PHE A 104 -10.64 10.14 9.29
N GLY A 105 -9.98 11.29 9.33
CA GLY A 105 -9.91 12.11 10.54
C GLY A 105 -8.90 11.56 11.55
N THR A 106 -8.59 12.35 12.57
CA THR A 106 -7.47 12.06 13.51
C THR A 106 -7.59 10.68 14.15
N GLN A 107 -8.76 10.29 14.62
CA GLN A 107 -8.93 8.98 15.28
C GLN A 107 -8.77 7.80 14.30
N GLY A 108 -9.35 7.91 13.11
CA GLY A 108 -9.21 6.87 12.09
C GLY A 108 -7.76 6.75 11.61
N ASP A 109 -7.07 7.85 11.41
CA ASP A 109 -5.66 7.86 11.00
C ASP A 109 -4.75 7.27 12.11
N ILE A 110 -5.07 7.50 13.38
CA ILE A 110 -4.40 6.82 14.51
C ILE A 110 -4.67 5.31 14.47
N SER A 111 -5.92 4.91 14.27
CA SER A 111 -6.32 3.50 14.24
C SER A 111 -5.58 2.70 13.19
N VAL A 112 -5.47 3.19 11.96
CA VAL A 112 -4.76 2.48 10.89
C VAL A 112 -3.29 2.23 11.23
N THR A 113 -2.64 3.15 11.97
CA THR A 113 -1.23 2.99 12.38
C THR A 113 -1.04 1.95 13.49
N ARG A 114 -2.12 1.51 14.12
CA ARG A 114 -2.12 0.52 15.22
C ARG A 114 -2.60 -0.85 14.79
N ASN A 115 -2.72 -1.10 13.48
CA ASN A 115 -3.19 -2.39 12.99
C ASN A 115 -2.29 -3.53 13.50
N PRO A 116 -2.86 -4.71 13.82
CA PRO A 116 -2.11 -5.84 14.36
C PRO A 116 -1.39 -6.66 13.28
N TYR A 117 -1.53 -6.30 12.00
CA TYR A 117 -1.01 -7.06 10.87
C TYR A 117 0.40 -6.62 10.43
N GLY A 118 0.95 -5.58 11.05
CA GLY A 118 2.24 -5.02 10.67
C GLY A 118 2.23 -4.26 9.33
N ILE A 119 1.04 -3.94 8.80
CA ILE A 119 0.92 -3.13 7.59
C ILE A 119 1.37 -1.70 7.92
N LYS A 120 2.36 -1.22 7.20
CA LYS A 120 2.83 0.16 7.36
C LYS A 120 1.93 1.12 6.62
N ILE A 121 1.79 2.32 7.15
CA ILE A 121 0.96 3.39 6.58
C ILE A 121 1.87 4.49 6.08
N GLU A 122 1.84 4.71 4.78
CA GLU A 122 2.53 5.82 4.12
C GLU A 122 1.55 6.97 3.95
N PHE A 123 1.76 8.04 4.70
CA PHE A 123 0.94 9.24 4.59
C PHE A 123 1.47 10.13 3.47
N ASN A 124 0.59 10.49 2.55
CA ASN A 124 0.84 11.51 1.55
C ASN A 124 0.69 12.89 2.20
N ALA A 125 1.65 13.25 3.03
CA ALA A 125 1.62 14.47 3.82
C ALA A 125 2.48 15.56 3.21
N SER A 126 1.88 16.73 3.02
CA SER A 126 2.62 17.93 2.63
C SER A 126 3.33 18.62 3.81
N MET A 127 3.03 18.20 5.05
CA MET A 127 3.60 18.82 6.26
C MET A 127 3.87 17.79 7.35
N ASP A 128 5.05 17.88 7.95
CA ASP A 128 5.50 17.04 9.07
C ASP A 128 4.62 17.21 10.31
N ALA A 129 4.05 18.39 10.50
CA ALA A 129 3.20 18.72 11.65
C ALA A 129 1.97 17.79 11.81
N GLY A 130 1.41 17.30 10.70
CA GLY A 130 0.29 16.36 10.74
C GLY A 130 0.68 15.00 11.29
N VAL A 131 1.82 14.48 10.89
CA VAL A 131 2.34 13.20 11.38
C VAL A 131 2.78 13.30 12.85
N ASP A 132 3.42 14.38 13.23
CA ASP A 132 3.76 14.64 14.64
C ASP A 132 2.52 14.67 15.53
N LEU A 133 1.43 15.25 15.06
CA LEU A 133 0.16 15.27 15.78
C LEU A 133 -0.41 13.87 15.97
N LEU A 134 -0.36 13.02 14.93
CA LEU A 134 -0.80 11.62 15.02
C LEU A 134 0.03 10.85 16.07
N ILE A 135 1.35 11.01 16.06
CA ILE A 135 2.24 10.33 17.00
C ILE A 135 1.97 10.82 18.44
N LYS A 136 1.82 12.12 18.66
CA LYS A 136 1.50 12.71 19.97
C LYS A 136 0.16 12.24 20.53
N ASN A 137 -0.80 11.94 19.66
CA ASN A 137 -2.12 11.42 20.04
C ASN A 137 -2.18 9.88 20.07
N GLY A 138 -1.06 9.21 19.99
CA GLY A 138 -0.94 7.77 20.21
C GLY A 138 -0.87 6.93 18.92
N GLY A 139 -0.60 7.52 17.78
CA GLY A 139 -0.25 6.78 16.56
C GLY A 139 1.03 5.97 16.75
N ASN A 140 1.11 4.81 16.12
CA ASN A 140 2.30 3.96 16.20
C ASN A 140 3.36 4.43 15.19
N LYS A 141 4.36 5.15 15.66
CA LYS A 141 5.46 5.69 14.84
C LYS A 141 6.21 4.62 14.04
N ASP A 142 6.28 3.39 14.54
CA ASP A 142 7.02 2.31 13.89
C ASP A 142 6.29 1.74 12.66
N GLN A 143 5.01 2.08 12.51
CA GLN A 143 4.18 1.73 11.35
C GLN A 143 3.92 2.92 10.41
N ILE A 144 4.49 4.09 10.67
CA ILE A 144 4.32 5.28 9.84
C ILE A 144 5.48 5.45 8.88
N ILE A 145 5.16 5.65 7.60
CA ILE A 145 6.10 6.08 6.57
C ILE A 145 5.66 7.47 6.10
N MET A 146 6.61 8.38 5.97
CA MET A 146 6.34 9.71 5.42
C MET A 146 6.69 9.76 3.94
N CYS A 147 5.74 10.19 3.13
CA CYS A 147 5.96 10.49 1.72
C CYS A 147 5.98 12.02 1.55
N HIS A 148 7.16 12.56 1.28
CA HIS A 148 7.30 13.98 1.01
C HIS A 148 7.01 14.25 -0.46
N ASN A 149 6.01 15.08 -0.72
CA ASN A 149 5.76 15.63 -2.03
C ASN A 149 6.52 16.96 -2.17
N PHE A 150 7.56 16.97 -2.97
CA PHE A 150 8.26 18.18 -3.35
C PHE A 150 7.64 18.73 -4.63
N PHE A 151 6.97 19.83 -4.51
CA PHE A 151 6.45 20.58 -5.65
C PHE A 151 7.07 21.96 -5.70
#